data_cfc9a3f092050877d2839e3cec218142
#
_entry.id   cfc9a3f092050877d2839e3cec218142
#
_cell.length_a   1.000
_cell.length_b   1.000
_cell.length_c   1.000
_cell.angle_alpha   90.00
_cell.angle_beta   90.00
_cell.angle_gamma   90.00
#
_symmetry.space_group_name_H-M   'P 1'
#
loop_
_entity.id
_entity.type
_entity.pdbx_description
1 polymer ?
#
loop_
_entity_poly.entity_id
_entity_poly.type
_entity_poly.pdbx_seq_one_letter_code
_entity_poly.pdbx_strand_id
1 'polypeptide(L)'
;AVESVNALRAQHLHHGLLPMLDVVLEQPLGERFVMLALKNTDDRILAGKSSNPSFLFATLLWHEVLAAWQTYKNEAPPIPALYMAMNEVIASQAEKLAIHNRYTATMKEIWAMQPRFEQRAGKRPFSLLTHPRYRAGYDFLLLRCESGELPMELGEWWTAFANAEGEARTAMLQADSNPKKRRKRNRKKVDASKSEPNT
;
A
#
# COMPACT_ATOMS: atom_id res chain seq x y z
N ALA A 1 6.97 20.75 -10.15
CA ALA A 1 6.19 20.59 -8.91
C ALA A 1 7.04 20.92 -7.68
N VAL A 2 8.25 20.38 -7.58
CA VAL A 2 9.17 20.67 -6.44
C VAL A 2 9.45 22.15 -6.31
N GLU A 3 9.82 22.82 -7.40
CA GLU A 3 10.09 24.28 -7.43
C GLU A 3 8.85 25.09 -7.01
N SER A 4 7.66 24.69 -7.45
CA SER A 4 6.42 25.38 -7.07
C SER A 4 6.14 25.30 -5.56
N VAL A 5 6.35 24.12 -4.95
CA VAL A 5 6.20 23.95 -3.49
C VAL A 5 7.24 24.80 -2.75
N ASN A 6 8.50 24.80 -3.19
CA ASN A 6 9.55 25.60 -2.57
C ASN A 6 9.27 27.10 -2.70
N ALA A 7 8.77 27.57 -3.84
CA ALA A 7 8.40 28.97 -4.03
C ALA A 7 7.21 29.37 -3.13
N LEU A 8 6.19 28.53 -3.00
CA LEU A 8 5.07 28.76 -2.08
C LEU A 8 5.56 28.84 -0.62
N ARG A 9 6.48 27.98 -0.22
CA ARG A 9 7.10 28.01 1.14
C ARG A 9 7.89 29.28 1.38
N ALA A 10 8.75 29.66 0.42
CA ALA A 10 9.58 30.86 0.53
C ALA A 10 8.74 32.15 0.67
N GLN A 11 7.56 32.16 0.12
CA GLN A 11 6.62 33.29 0.19
C GLN A 11 5.56 33.14 1.31
N HIS A 12 5.67 32.11 2.16
CA HIS A 12 4.67 31.78 3.19
C HIS A 12 3.22 31.62 2.67
N LEU A 13 3.06 31.32 1.38
CA LEU A 13 1.75 31.14 0.74
C LEU A 13 1.21 29.73 0.83
N HIS A 14 1.98 28.75 1.33
CA HIS A 14 1.56 27.37 1.51
C HIS A 14 0.51 27.23 2.61
N HIS A 15 0.56 28.06 3.64
CA HIS A 15 -0.41 28.04 4.72
C HIS A 15 -1.82 28.40 4.23
N GLY A 16 -2.76 27.48 4.42
CA GLY A 16 -4.17 27.65 4.07
C GLY A 16 -4.54 27.32 2.63
N LEU A 17 -3.58 27.24 1.68
CA LEU A 17 -3.87 26.78 0.31
C LEU A 17 -4.16 25.28 0.27
N LEU A 18 -3.36 24.50 1.00
CA LEU A 18 -3.51 23.07 1.16
C LEU A 18 -3.20 22.71 2.62
N PRO A 19 -4.15 22.87 3.56
CA PRO A 19 -3.90 22.69 4.99
C PRO A 19 -3.30 21.33 5.36
N MET A 20 -3.57 20.30 4.57
CA MET A 20 -2.97 18.99 4.74
C MET A 20 -1.46 18.97 4.44
N LEU A 21 -0.99 19.77 3.49
CA LEU A 21 0.44 19.89 3.20
C LEU A 21 1.18 20.58 4.33
N ASP A 22 0.55 21.54 5.02
CA ASP A 22 1.15 22.19 6.18
C ASP A 22 1.51 21.16 7.24
N VAL A 23 0.55 20.28 7.61
CA VAL A 23 0.77 19.22 8.61
C VAL A 23 1.81 18.20 8.15
N VAL A 24 1.77 17.79 6.89
CA VAL A 24 2.69 16.77 6.36
C VAL A 24 4.11 17.34 6.18
N LEU A 25 4.25 18.60 5.74
CA LEU A 25 5.53 19.25 5.54
C LEU A 25 6.21 19.69 6.85
N GLU A 26 5.47 19.80 7.96
CA GLU A 26 6.04 20.03 9.29
C GLU A 26 6.63 18.74 9.89
N GLN A 27 6.29 17.58 9.38
CA GLN A 27 6.84 16.30 9.83
C GLN A 27 7.99 15.85 8.92
N PRO A 28 9.23 15.66 9.43
CA PRO A 28 10.39 15.35 8.60
C PRO A 28 10.22 14.14 7.66
N LEU A 29 9.56 13.08 8.12
CA LEU A 29 9.28 11.90 7.28
C LEU A 29 8.21 12.21 6.23
N GLY A 30 7.18 12.96 6.57
CA GLY A 30 6.12 13.39 5.67
C GLY A 30 6.65 14.30 4.58
N GLU A 31 7.43 15.31 4.94
CA GLU A 31 8.10 16.21 4.00
C GLU A 31 8.97 15.42 3.01
N ARG A 32 9.86 14.57 3.51
CA ARG A 32 10.75 13.78 2.67
C ARG A 32 10.00 12.88 1.69
N PHE A 33 8.94 12.22 2.16
CA PHE A 33 8.11 11.34 1.35
C PHE A 33 7.42 12.12 0.21
N VAL A 34 6.77 13.23 0.52
CA VAL A 34 6.07 14.07 -0.47
C VAL A 34 7.06 14.68 -1.47
N MET A 35 8.17 15.22 -0.99
CA MET A 35 9.17 15.86 -1.88
C MET A 35 9.81 14.84 -2.84
N LEU A 36 10.08 13.61 -2.40
CA LEU A 36 10.54 12.52 -3.27
C LEU A 36 9.49 12.18 -4.34
N ALA A 37 8.22 12.08 -3.97
CA ALA A 37 7.16 11.78 -4.93
C ALA A 37 6.99 12.90 -5.98
N LEU A 38 7.07 14.14 -5.56
CA LEU A 38 7.01 15.30 -6.46
C LEU A 38 8.22 15.31 -7.41
N LYS A 39 9.42 15.05 -6.88
CA LYS A 39 10.65 14.94 -7.70
C LYS A 39 10.52 13.82 -8.73
N ASN A 40 10.11 12.62 -8.32
CA ASN A 40 9.90 11.50 -9.24
C ASN A 40 8.83 11.81 -10.30
N THR A 41 7.83 12.62 -9.96
CA THR A 41 6.82 13.09 -10.91
C THR A 41 7.42 14.06 -11.91
N ASP A 42 8.22 15.03 -11.46
CA ASP A 42 8.92 15.99 -12.34
C ASP A 42 9.86 15.25 -13.30
N ASP A 43 10.66 14.29 -12.80
CA ASP A 43 11.57 13.47 -13.60
C ASP A 43 10.81 12.65 -14.66
N ARG A 44 9.63 12.12 -14.33
CA ARG A 44 8.77 11.42 -15.30
C ARG A 44 8.25 12.34 -16.41
N ILE A 45 7.79 13.53 -16.04
CA ILE A 45 7.28 14.52 -17.00
C ILE A 45 8.40 14.97 -17.93
N LEU A 46 9.60 15.25 -17.39
CA LEU A 46 10.78 15.60 -18.18
C LEU A 46 11.19 14.48 -19.15
N ALA A 47 10.99 13.22 -18.75
CA ALA A 47 11.20 12.04 -19.60
C ALA A 47 10.04 11.78 -20.61
N GLY A 48 9.09 12.71 -20.77
CA GLY A 48 7.94 12.57 -21.66
C GLY A 48 6.89 11.55 -21.23
N LYS A 49 6.89 11.13 -19.97
CA LYS A 49 5.93 10.17 -19.42
C LYS A 49 4.77 10.90 -18.75
N SER A 50 3.57 10.31 -18.78
CA SER A 50 2.41 10.87 -18.11
C SER A 50 2.53 10.79 -16.58
N SER A 51 2.02 11.80 -15.88
CA SER A 51 1.78 11.76 -14.44
C SER A 51 0.45 11.03 -14.14
N ASN A 52 0.39 10.40 -12.97
CA ASN A 52 -0.83 9.74 -12.50
C ASN A 52 -1.42 10.50 -11.29
N PRO A 53 -2.52 11.24 -11.46
CA PRO A 53 -3.12 11.99 -10.36
C PRO A 53 -3.50 11.12 -9.15
N SER A 54 -3.97 9.88 -9.38
CA SER A 54 -4.30 8.96 -8.28
C SER A 54 -3.08 8.63 -7.42
N PHE A 55 -1.90 8.49 -8.05
CA PHE A 55 -0.66 8.23 -7.34
C PHE A 55 -0.25 9.43 -6.48
N LEU A 56 -0.34 10.63 -7.04
CA LEU A 56 -0.04 11.87 -6.31
C LEU A 56 -0.97 12.08 -5.12
N PHE A 57 -2.28 11.94 -5.32
CA PHE A 57 -3.23 12.02 -4.19
C PHE A 57 -2.98 10.94 -3.14
N ALA A 58 -2.67 9.70 -3.57
CA ALA A 58 -2.31 8.64 -2.64
C ALA A 58 -1.06 9.01 -1.82
N THR A 59 -0.08 9.66 -2.44
CA THR A 59 1.14 10.12 -1.75
C THR A 59 0.84 11.24 -0.76
N LEU A 60 0.09 12.25 -1.18
CA LEU A 60 -0.23 13.42 -0.35
C LEU A 60 -1.02 13.03 0.90
N LEU A 61 -1.93 12.06 0.79
CA LEU A 61 -2.82 11.65 1.89
C LEU A 61 -2.29 10.48 2.72
N TRP A 62 -1.12 9.91 2.38
CA TRP A 62 -0.63 8.69 3.02
C TRP A 62 -0.42 8.83 4.53
N HIS A 63 0.14 9.93 4.99
CA HIS A 63 0.44 10.12 6.42
C HIS A 63 -0.83 10.31 7.24
N GLU A 64 -1.88 10.93 6.68
CA GLU A 64 -3.20 10.97 7.32
C GLU A 64 -3.81 9.57 7.42
N VAL A 65 -3.72 8.78 6.34
CA VAL A 65 -4.17 7.38 6.35
C VAL A 65 -3.40 6.56 7.38
N LEU A 66 -2.09 6.75 7.51
CA LEU A 66 -1.28 6.07 8.53
C LEU A 66 -1.72 6.42 9.95
N ALA A 67 -1.94 7.69 10.23
CA ALA A 67 -2.38 8.17 11.54
C ALA A 67 -3.76 7.60 11.90
N ALA A 68 -4.73 7.71 11.00
CA ALA A 68 -6.05 7.13 11.18
C ALA A 68 -5.99 5.59 11.32
N TRP A 69 -5.15 4.92 10.53
CA TRP A 69 -4.97 3.47 10.63
C TRP A 69 -4.45 3.04 12.00
N GLN A 70 -3.48 3.76 12.57
CA GLN A 70 -2.99 3.46 13.92
C GLN A 70 -4.11 3.59 14.97
N THR A 71 -4.98 4.57 14.83
CA THR A 71 -6.14 4.75 15.72
C THR A 71 -7.10 3.56 15.59
N TYR A 72 -7.51 3.22 14.36
CA TYR A 72 -8.46 2.13 14.12
C TYR A 72 -7.94 0.73 14.43
N LYS A 73 -6.63 0.50 14.48
CA LYS A 73 -6.04 -0.78 14.93
C LYS A 73 -6.38 -1.14 16.37
N ASN A 74 -6.76 -0.17 17.19
CA ASN A 74 -7.21 -0.43 18.54
C ASN A 74 -8.65 -0.98 18.58
N GLU A 75 -9.43 -0.79 17.52
CA GLU A 75 -10.86 -1.11 17.44
C GLU A 75 -11.15 -2.28 16.49
N ALA A 76 -10.28 -2.52 15.50
CA ALA A 76 -10.50 -3.50 14.44
C ALA A 76 -9.21 -4.21 14.03
N PRO A 77 -9.32 -5.42 13.43
CA PRO A 77 -8.17 -6.11 12.84
C PRO A 77 -7.46 -5.23 11.80
N PRO A 78 -6.13 -5.43 11.58
CA PRO A 78 -5.29 -4.48 10.81
C PRO A 78 -5.82 -4.15 9.40
N ILE A 79 -6.34 -5.12 8.66
CA ILE A 79 -6.83 -4.86 7.29
C ILE A 79 -8.17 -4.11 7.29
N PRO A 80 -9.22 -4.53 8.03
CA PRO A 80 -10.43 -3.73 8.21
C PRO A 80 -10.12 -2.30 8.70
N ALA A 81 -9.25 -2.15 9.70
CA ALA A 81 -8.82 -0.86 10.22
C ALA A 81 -8.21 0.05 9.13
N LEU A 82 -7.41 -0.51 8.22
CA LEU A 82 -6.87 0.23 7.09
C LEU A 82 -7.98 0.73 6.16
N TYR A 83 -8.98 -0.10 5.86
CA TYR A 83 -10.11 0.33 5.02
C TYR A 83 -10.96 1.42 5.68
N MET A 84 -11.15 1.37 7.01
CA MET A 84 -11.81 2.43 7.77
C MET A 84 -11.03 3.75 7.63
N ALA A 85 -9.73 3.72 7.88
CA ALA A 85 -8.84 4.88 7.74
C ALA A 85 -8.88 5.48 6.32
N MET A 86 -8.76 4.65 5.29
CA MET A 86 -8.82 5.11 3.90
C MET A 86 -10.16 5.80 3.57
N ASN A 87 -11.27 5.25 4.06
CA ASN A 87 -12.60 5.82 3.80
C ASN A 87 -12.77 7.17 4.50
N GLU A 88 -12.36 7.27 5.76
CA GLU A 88 -12.42 8.51 6.53
C GLU A 88 -11.59 9.62 5.88
N VAL A 89 -10.32 9.34 5.59
CA VAL A 89 -9.42 10.34 4.99
C VAL A 89 -9.91 10.79 3.62
N ILE A 90 -10.38 9.89 2.77
CA ILE A 90 -10.95 10.26 1.48
C ILE A 90 -12.20 11.13 1.68
N ALA A 91 -13.10 10.76 2.57
CA ALA A 91 -14.32 11.53 2.82
C ALA A 91 -14.01 12.94 3.35
N SER A 92 -13.03 13.08 4.25
CA SER A 92 -12.64 14.38 4.82
C SER A 92 -11.91 15.30 3.84
N GLN A 93 -11.18 14.73 2.86
CA GLN A 93 -10.32 15.48 1.95
C GLN A 93 -10.89 15.66 0.54
N ALA A 94 -11.93 14.88 0.19
CA ALA A 94 -12.48 14.90 -1.19
C ALA A 94 -12.95 16.28 -1.64
N GLU A 95 -13.65 17.02 -0.79
CA GLU A 95 -14.12 18.37 -1.09
C GLU A 95 -12.97 19.37 -1.12
N LYS A 96 -12.09 19.33 -0.12
CA LYS A 96 -10.99 20.30 0.05
C LYS A 96 -9.99 20.24 -1.10
N LEU A 97 -9.71 19.05 -1.63
CA LEU A 97 -8.75 18.82 -2.70
C LEU A 97 -9.39 18.61 -4.06
N ALA A 98 -10.71 18.75 -4.17
CA ALA A 98 -11.47 18.46 -5.39
C ALA A 98 -11.12 17.09 -6.01
N ILE A 99 -10.95 16.06 -5.16
CA ILE A 99 -10.58 14.72 -5.59
C ILE A 99 -11.77 14.06 -6.29
N HIS A 100 -11.65 13.90 -7.59
CA HIS A 100 -12.70 13.22 -8.35
C HIS A 100 -12.77 11.73 -8.00
N ASN A 101 -13.99 11.19 -7.82
CA ASN A 101 -14.25 9.79 -7.43
C ASN A 101 -13.50 8.75 -8.29
N ARG A 102 -13.23 9.03 -9.56
CA ARG A 102 -12.46 8.14 -10.45
C ARG A 102 -11.04 7.83 -9.93
N TYR A 103 -10.47 8.68 -9.08
CA TYR A 103 -9.13 8.48 -8.53
C TYR A 103 -9.11 7.65 -7.26
N THR A 104 -10.20 7.68 -6.49
CA THR A 104 -10.25 7.09 -5.14
C THR A 104 -10.09 5.57 -5.13
N ALA A 105 -10.61 4.87 -6.13
CA ALA A 105 -10.44 3.42 -6.25
C ALA A 105 -8.95 3.04 -6.40
N THR A 106 -8.23 3.72 -7.29
CA THR A 106 -6.79 3.46 -7.50
C THR A 106 -5.96 3.85 -6.27
N MET A 107 -6.30 4.94 -5.58
CA MET A 107 -5.65 5.32 -4.31
C MET A 107 -5.79 4.22 -3.27
N LYS A 108 -7.00 3.71 -3.05
CA LYS A 108 -7.27 2.60 -2.13
C LYS A 108 -6.52 1.32 -2.50
N GLU A 109 -6.45 0.98 -3.78
CA GLU A 109 -5.67 -0.17 -4.26
C GLU A 109 -4.18 -0.04 -3.94
N ILE A 110 -3.58 1.16 -4.15
CA ILE A 110 -2.18 1.43 -3.82
C ILE A 110 -1.94 1.26 -2.31
N TRP A 111 -2.77 1.84 -1.46
CA TRP A 111 -2.65 1.77 -0.01
C TRP A 111 -2.89 0.34 0.52
N ALA A 112 -3.91 -0.36 0.01
CA ALA A 112 -4.23 -1.72 0.42
C ALA A 112 -3.13 -2.74 0.06
N MET A 113 -2.29 -2.45 -0.93
CA MET A 113 -1.13 -3.27 -1.24
C MET A 113 0.01 -3.13 -0.23
N GLN A 114 0.12 -2.00 0.48
CA GLN A 114 1.27 -1.73 1.33
C GLN A 114 1.51 -2.81 2.40
N PRO A 115 0.54 -3.22 3.22
CA PRO A 115 0.76 -4.30 4.19
C PRO A 115 1.00 -5.67 3.53
N ARG A 116 0.67 -5.85 2.25
CA ARG A 116 0.93 -7.10 1.52
C ARG A 116 2.40 -7.24 1.13
N PHE A 117 3.13 -6.14 0.96
CA PHE A 117 4.56 -6.18 0.68
C PHE A 117 5.39 -6.73 1.85
N GLU A 118 4.90 -6.67 3.08
CA GLU A 118 5.54 -7.29 4.24
C GLU A 118 5.45 -8.83 4.23
N GLN A 119 4.53 -9.38 3.42
CA GLN A 119 4.23 -10.82 3.38
C GLN A 119 5.08 -11.53 2.30
N ARG A 120 6.32 -11.87 2.63
CA ARG A 120 7.30 -12.45 1.71
C ARG A 120 7.35 -13.98 1.67
N ALA A 121 6.27 -14.66 2.14
CA ALA A 121 6.21 -16.10 2.26
C ALA A 121 5.13 -16.75 1.40
N GLY A 122 5.34 -17.98 0.98
CA GLY A 122 4.38 -18.81 0.26
C GLY A 122 3.96 -18.24 -1.11
N LYS A 123 2.67 -18.28 -1.42
CA LYS A 123 2.12 -17.82 -2.71
C LYS A 123 1.80 -16.32 -2.77
N ARG A 124 1.87 -15.62 -1.63
CA ARG A 124 1.47 -14.20 -1.53
C ARG A 124 2.28 -13.26 -2.41
N PRO A 125 3.62 -13.35 -2.46
CA PRO A 125 4.42 -12.50 -3.34
C PRO A 125 4.08 -12.69 -4.82
N PHE A 126 3.87 -13.92 -5.28
CA PHE A 126 3.47 -14.20 -6.67
C PHE A 126 2.11 -13.58 -7.00
N SER A 127 1.14 -13.72 -6.11
CA SER A 127 -0.18 -13.10 -6.29
C SER A 127 -0.11 -11.56 -6.32
N LEU A 128 0.84 -10.98 -5.61
CA LEU A 128 1.02 -9.52 -5.62
C LEU A 128 1.66 -9.05 -6.92
N LEU A 129 2.66 -9.78 -7.46
CA LEU A 129 3.29 -9.47 -8.76
C LEU A 129 2.29 -9.42 -9.93
N THR A 130 1.25 -10.28 -9.89
CA THR A 130 0.23 -10.34 -10.95
C THR A 130 -0.88 -9.31 -10.79
N HIS A 131 -0.84 -8.49 -9.74
CA HIS A 131 -1.88 -7.49 -9.50
C HIS A 131 -1.82 -6.37 -10.56
N PRO A 132 -2.94 -5.94 -11.17
CA PRO A 132 -2.94 -4.92 -12.23
C PRO A 132 -2.30 -3.59 -11.81
N ARG A 133 -2.35 -3.25 -10.51
CA ARG A 133 -1.74 -2.05 -9.93
C ARG A 133 -0.39 -2.30 -9.25
N TYR A 134 0.21 -3.50 -9.48
CA TYR A 134 1.49 -3.84 -8.83
C TYR A 134 2.54 -2.75 -9.01
N ARG A 135 2.71 -2.25 -10.23
CA ARG A 135 3.73 -1.23 -10.53
C ARG A 135 3.54 0.03 -9.67
N ALA A 136 2.32 0.54 -9.59
CA ALA A 136 2.04 1.72 -8.78
C ALA A 136 2.23 1.46 -7.27
N GLY A 137 1.77 0.30 -6.78
CA GLY A 137 1.99 -0.10 -5.38
C GLY A 137 3.45 -0.28 -5.03
N TYR A 138 4.24 -0.85 -5.95
CA TYR A 138 5.68 -1.04 -5.80
C TYR A 138 6.44 0.31 -5.83
N ASP A 139 6.14 1.21 -6.77
CA ASP A 139 6.74 2.54 -6.80
C ASP A 139 6.43 3.30 -5.50
N PHE A 140 5.23 3.12 -4.95
CA PHE A 140 4.84 3.68 -3.66
C PHE A 140 5.62 3.05 -2.49
N LEU A 141 5.84 1.73 -2.50
CA LEU A 141 6.70 1.06 -1.53
C LEU A 141 8.13 1.62 -1.55
N LEU A 142 8.70 1.81 -2.74
CA LEU A 142 10.05 2.38 -2.87
C LEU A 142 10.12 3.78 -2.25
N LEU A 143 9.13 4.64 -2.48
CA LEU A 143 9.06 5.96 -1.82
C LEU A 143 9.05 5.85 -0.30
N ARG A 144 8.32 4.89 0.27
CA ARG A 144 8.28 4.63 1.72
C ARG A 144 9.64 4.19 2.26
N CYS A 145 10.38 3.38 1.49
CA CYS A 145 11.73 2.96 1.85
C CYS A 145 12.72 4.15 1.74
N GLU A 146 12.72 4.85 0.63
CA GLU A 146 13.61 5.99 0.37
C GLU A 146 13.40 7.15 1.34
N SER A 147 12.15 7.37 1.79
CA SER A 147 11.85 8.38 2.81
C SER A 147 12.32 7.99 4.21
N GLY A 148 12.60 6.70 4.44
CA GLY A 148 12.98 6.16 5.75
C GLY A 148 11.81 5.68 6.59
N GLU A 149 10.60 5.60 6.03
CA GLU A 149 9.42 5.03 6.72
C GLU A 149 9.55 3.50 6.88
N LEU A 150 10.13 2.84 5.88
CA LEU A 150 10.38 1.39 5.89
C LEU A 150 11.86 1.10 5.62
N PRO A 151 12.37 -0.06 6.07
CA PRO A 151 13.74 -0.48 5.76
C PRO A 151 13.97 -0.62 4.24
N MET A 152 15.13 -0.16 3.75
CA MET A 152 15.50 -0.27 2.31
C MET A 152 15.52 -1.72 1.83
N GLU A 153 15.90 -2.67 2.69
CA GLU A 153 15.95 -4.11 2.38
C GLU A 153 14.61 -4.67 1.91
N LEU A 154 13.51 -4.05 2.30
CA LEU A 154 12.18 -4.45 1.82
C LEU A 154 12.00 -4.09 0.35
N GLY A 155 12.36 -2.88 -0.03
CA GLY A 155 12.33 -2.41 -1.42
C GLY A 155 13.29 -3.19 -2.32
N GLU A 156 14.53 -3.41 -1.85
CA GLU A 156 15.54 -4.19 -2.53
C GLU A 156 15.10 -5.64 -2.75
N TRP A 157 14.51 -6.27 -1.73
CA TRP A 157 13.97 -7.62 -1.85
C TRP A 157 12.89 -7.70 -2.94
N TRP A 158 11.95 -6.76 -2.98
CA TRP A 158 10.90 -6.75 -4.00
C TRP A 158 11.44 -6.46 -5.39
N THR A 159 12.47 -5.62 -5.50
CA THR A 159 13.19 -5.36 -6.76
C THR A 159 13.83 -6.64 -7.28
N ALA A 160 14.58 -7.33 -6.42
CA ALA A 160 15.22 -8.59 -6.78
C ALA A 160 14.19 -9.69 -7.10
N PHE A 161 13.12 -9.79 -6.29
CA PHE A 161 12.05 -10.79 -6.48
C PHE A 161 11.29 -10.58 -7.81
N ALA A 162 11.03 -9.33 -8.20
CA ALA A 162 10.37 -9.03 -9.47
C ALA A 162 11.24 -9.40 -10.68
N ASN A 163 12.56 -9.21 -10.57
CA ASN A 163 13.53 -9.49 -11.62
C ASN A 163 13.98 -10.95 -11.68
N ALA A 164 13.85 -11.71 -10.58
CA ALA A 164 14.20 -13.14 -10.56
C ALA A 164 13.17 -13.98 -11.32
N GLU A 165 13.58 -15.16 -11.78
CA GLU A 165 12.72 -16.11 -12.48
C GLU A 165 12.85 -17.54 -11.90
N GLY A 166 11.85 -18.37 -12.15
CA GLY A 166 11.87 -19.80 -11.85
C GLY A 166 12.25 -20.14 -10.40
N GLU A 167 13.26 -21.01 -10.27
CA GLU A 167 13.76 -21.50 -8.97
C GLU A 167 14.42 -20.40 -8.14
N ALA A 168 15.14 -19.47 -8.79
CA ALA A 168 15.78 -18.35 -8.08
C ALA A 168 14.74 -17.48 -7.34
N ARG A 169 13.61 -17.18 -7.99
CA ARG A 169 12.50 -16.45 -7.35
C ARG A 169 11.90 -17.23 -6.17
N THR A 170 11.76 -18.55 -6.33
CA THR A 170 11.22 -19.42 -5.28
C THR A 170 12.15 -19.50 -4.08
N ALA A 171 13.47 -19.56 -4.32
CA ALA A 171 14.48 -19.59 -3.26
C ALA A 171 14.53 -18.33 -2.40
N MET A 172 14.06 -17.20 -2.92
CA MET A 172 14.00 -15.93 -2.18
C MET A 172 12.88 -15.88 -1.14
N LEU A 173 11.91 -16.81 -1.19
CA LEU A 173 10.78 -16.79 -0.27
C LEU A 173 11.22 -17.04 1.16
N GLN A 174 10.69 -16.25 2.07
CA GLN A 174 10.88 -16.48 3.51
C GLN A 174 10.10 -17.71 3.97
N ALA A 175 10.60 -18.38 5.01
CA ALA A 175 9.87 -19.44 5.68
C ALA A 175 8.56 -18.87 6.26
N ASP A 176 7.44 -19.60 6.07
CA ASP A 176 6.16 -19.18 6.65
C ASP A 176 6.28 -19.20 8.19
N SER A 177 6.28 -18.04 8.83
CA SER A 177 6.33 -17.88 10.28
C SER A 177 5.04 -18.39 10.99
N ASN A 178 4.03 -18.77 10.22
CA ASN A 178 2.76 -19.28 10.73
C ASN A 178 2.35 -20.55 9.96
N PRO A 179 2.86 -21.73 10.33
CA PRO A 179 2.41 -22.99 9.74
C PRO A 179 0.92 -23.16 10.09
N LYS A 180 0.03 -22.83 9.16
CA LYS A 180 -1.40 -23.13 9.29
C LYS A 180 -1.51 -24.57 9.73
N LYS A 181 -1.98 -24.84 10.96
CA LYS A 181 -2.42 -26.16 11.38
C LYS A 181 -3.33 -26.70 10.27
N ARG A 182 -2.82 -27.67 9.52
CA ARG A 182 -3.58 -28.39 8.50
C ARG A 182 -4.80 -28.96 9.20
N ARG A 183 -5.96 -28.32 9.08
CA ARG A 183 -7.23 -28.89 9.51
C ARG A 183 -7.36 -30.21 8.78
N LYS A 184 -7.05 -31.32 9.45
CA LYS A 184 -7.43 -32.66 9.03
C LYS A 184 -8.95 -32.63 8.88
N ARG A 185 -9.45 -32.60 7.64
CA ARG A 185 -10.86 -32.90 7.35
C ARG A 185 -11.05 -34.34 7.75
N ASN A 186 -11.54 -34.57 8.96
CA ASN A 186 -12.11 -35.85 9.36
C ASN A 186 -13.31 -36.10 8.41
N ARG A 187 -13.08 -36.85 7.34
CA ARG A 187 -14.14 -37.51 6.60
C ARG A 187 -14.70 -38.57 7.55
N LYS A 188 -15.81 -38.28 8.19
CA LYS A 188 -16.64 -39.28 8.84
C LYS A 188 -17.01 -40.32 7.77
N LYS A 189 -16.42 -41.49 7.85
CA LYS A 189 -16.86 -42.69 7.14
C LYS A 189 -18.23 -43.02 7.69
N VAL A 190 -19.25 -42.85 6.92
CA VAL A 190 -20.58 -43.36 7.22
C VAL A 190 -20.50 -44.86 6.94
N ASP A 191 -20.45 -45.68 8.00
CA ASP A 191 -20.59 -47.11 7.94
C ASP A 191 -22.05 -47.41 7.53
N ALA A 192 -22.17 -47.88 6.32
CA ALA A 192 -23.38 -48.57 5.88
C ALA A 192 -23.36 -50.00 6.46
N SER A 193 -23.92 -50.19 7.64
CA SER A 193 -24.21 -51.50 8.18
C SER A 193 -25.66 -51.84 7.92
N LYS A 194 -25.85 -52.80 7.01
CA LYS A 194 -26.76 -53.92 7.03
C LYS A 194 -28.14 -53.72 7.67
N SER A 195 -29.16 -53.76 6.84
CA SER A 195 -30.42 -54.34 7.19
C SER A 195 -30.66 -55.57 6.31
N GLU A 196 -30.49 -56.74 6.88
CA GLU A 196 -31.01 -57.98 6.34
C GLU A 196 -32.54 -58.00 6.51
N PRO A 197 -33.28 -58.64 5.57
CA PRO A 197 -34.72 -58.88 5.72
C PRO A 197 -34.94 -60.20 6.46
N ASN A 198 -35.85 -60.23 7.39
CA ASN A 198 -36.38 -61.46 7.94
C ASN A 198 -37.87 -61.56 7.68
N THR A 199 -38.22 -62.57 6.89
CA THR A 199 -39.46 -63.36 6.77
C THR A 199 -40.80 -62.63 6.82
#